data_00a8c82c42dfc0751188143d378f8ca9
#
_entry.id   00a8c82c42dfc0751188143d378f8ca9
#
_cell.length_a   1.000
_cell.length_b   1.000
_cell.length_c   1.000
_cell.angle_alpha   90.00
_cell.angle_beta   90.00
_cell.angle_gamma   90.00
#
_symmetry.space_group_name_H-M   'P 1'
#
loop_
_entity.id
_entity.type
_entity.pdbx_description
1 polymer ?
#
loop_
_entity_poly.entity_id
_entity_poly.type
_entity_poly.pdbx_seq_one_letter_code
_entity_poly.pdbx_strand_id
1 'polypeptide(L)'
;MRRSCDFQELKGPMNVTIYHNPRCSKSRKTLEIIKDSGVSPQVVLYLQEELGTADILNLARRLQLPVAALLRRGEAVFKEAENLPDLNDDAALAAWVAANPIVLQRPIVVDTATGNAVIGRPPENVRELLN
;
A
#
# COMPACT_ATOMS: atom_id res chain seq x y z
N MET A 1 -20.56 -26.60 -2.01
CA MET A 1 -20.09 -26.24 -2.48
C MET A 1 -19.82 -25.81 -2.53
N ARG A 2 -20.12 -26.08 -2.33
CA ARG A 2 -19.80 -25.57 -2.45
C ARG A 2 -19.52 -24.92 -2.30
N ARG A 3 -19.64 -24.84 -1.67
CA ARG A 3 -19.30 -24.18 -1.69
C ARG A 3 -19.13 -23.52 -1.46
N SER A 4 -19.54 -23.58 -1.08
CA SER A 4 -19.25 -22.86 -1.21
C SER A 4 -19.17 -22.36 -0.93
N CYS A 5 -19.54 -22.42 -0.56
CA CYS A 5 -19.26 -21.77 -0.70
C CYS A 5 -19.17 -21.34 -0.50
N ASP A 6 -19.37 -21.44 -0.24
CA ASP A 6 -19.06 -20.92 -0.40
C ASP A 6 -18.84 -20.44 -0.29
N PHE A 7 -18.98 -20.35 -0.05
CA PHE A 7 -18.65 -19.67 -0.34
C PHE A 7 -18.49 -19.06 -0.23
N GLN A 8 -18.44 -18.89 0.05
CA GLN A 8 -18.26 -18.20 -0.13
C GLN A 8 -18.15 -17.74 -0.14
N GLU A 9 -18.42 -18.04 -0.07
CA GLU A 9 -18.26 -17.55 -0.22
C GLU A 9 -17.96 -17.18 -0.23
N LEU A 10 -17.96 -17.72 -0.28
CA LEU A 10 -17.58 -17.18 -0.24
C LEU A 10 -17.03 -16.71 -0.50
N LYS A 11 -17.75 -17.23 -1.33
CA LYS A 11 -16.65 -16.37 -1.43
C LYS A 11 -16.18 -15.89 -0.06
N GLY A 12 -15.16 -16.38 0.39
CA GLY A 12 -14.64 -15.97 1.67
C GLY A 12 -14.19 -14.52 1.64
N PRO A 13 -13.85 -13.94 2.79
CA PRO A 13 -13.31 -12.60 2.84
C PRO A 13 -12.03 -12.54 2.04
N MET A 14 -11.88 -11.51 1.23
CA MET A 14 -10.62 -11.26 0.58
C MET A 14 -9.61 -10.85 1.63
N ASN A 15 -8.39 -11.29 1.47
CA ASN A 15 -7.31 -10.93 2.38
C ASN A 15 -6.67 -9.64 1.85
N VAL A 16 -7.32 -8.53 2.12
CA VAL A 16 -6.89 -7.22 1.64
C VAL A 16 -6.30 -6.43 2.80
N THR A 17 -5.12 -5.86 2.58
CA THR A 17 -4.47 -4.97 3.54
C THR A 17 -4.30 -3.61 2.87
N ILE A 18 -4.67 -2.55 3.57
CA ILE A 18 -4.46 -1.18 3.10
C ILE A 18 -3.47 -0.46 4.00
N TYR A 19 -2.42 0.08 3.39
CA TYR A 19 -1.44 0.94 4.07
C TYR A 19 -1.99 2.35 3.99
N HIS A 20 -2.53 2.82 5.10
CA HIS A 20 -3.51 3.91 5.16
C HIS A 20 -2.99 5.11 5.94
N ASN A 21 -3.28 6.30 5.42
CA ASN A 21 -3.09 7.55 6.14
C ASN A 21 -4.46 8.21 6.30
N PRO A 22 -5.03 8.24 7.53
CA PRO A 22 -6.37 8.79 7.73
C PRO A 22 -6.50 10.26 7.39
N ARG A 23 -5.39 10.98 7.31
CA ARG A 23 -5.40 12.41 6.95
C ARG A 23 -5.38 12.65 5.45
N CYS A 24 -5.17 11.60 4.66
CA CYS A 24 -5.11 11.73 3.21
C CYS A 24 -6.48 11.42 2.62
N SER A 25 -7.05 12.37 1.86
CA SER A 25 -8.39 12.17 1.28
C SER A 25 -8.43 11.00 0.32
N LYS A 26 -7.37 10.80 -0.47
CA LYS A 26 -7.32 9.67 -1.41
C LYS A 26 -7.27 8.33 -0.67
N SER A 27 -6.57 8.31 0.46
CA SER A 27 -6.50 7.11 1.27
C SER A 27 -7.86 6.79 1.88
N ARG A 28 -8.55 7.80 2.40
CA ARG A 28 -9.90 7.61 2.96
C ARG A 28 -10.88 7.13 1.88
N LYS A 29 -10.79 7.71 0.68
CA LYS A 29 -11.68 7.33 -0.41
C LYS A 29 -11.44 5.89 -0.85
N THR A 30 -10.17 5.49 -0.93
CA THR A 30 -9.82 4.11 -1.28
C THR A 30 -10.38 3.14 -0.26
N LEU A 31 -10.23 3.45 1.03
CA LEU A 31 -10.77 2.60 2.09
C LEU A 31 -12.29 2.49 1.98
N GLU A 32 -12.96 3.59 1.65
CA GLU A 32 -14.40 3.60 1.46
C GLU A 32 -14.82 2.66 0.32
N ILE A 33 -14.10 2.72 -0.80
CA ILE A 33 -14.39 1.84 -1.95
C ILE A 33 -14.25 0.38 -1.56
N ILE A 34 -13.21 0.03 -0.79
CA ILE A 34 -13.01 -1.34 -0.35
C ILE A 34 -14.19 -1.79 0.51
N LYS A 35 -14.58 -0.99 1.48
CA LYS A 35 -15.68 -1.34 2.38
C LYS A 35 -17.00 -1.43 1.64
N ASP A 36 -17.24 -0.53 0.69
CA ASP A 36 -18.48 -0.53 -0.10
C ASP A 36 -18.58 -1.78 -0.97
N SER A 37 -17.46 -2.41 -1.31
CA SER A 37 -17.47 -3.65 -2.09
C SER A 37 -17.76 -4.88 -1.22
N GLY A 38 -17.93 -4.70 0.09
CA GLY A 38 -18.24 -5.79 1.00
C GLY A 38 -17.00 -6.45 1.61
N VAL A 39 -15.83 -5.85 1.40
CA VAL A 39 -14.58 -6.40 1.93
C VAL A 39 -14.20 -5.67 3.21
N SER A 40 -13.75 -6.43 4.22
CA SER A 40 -13.24 -5.86 5.46
C SER A 40 -11.71 -5.92 5.43
N PRO A 41 -11.03 -4.83 5.09
CA PRO A 41 -9.59 -4.87 4.97
C PRO A 41 -8.89 -4.80 6.31
N GLN A 42 -7.67 -5.31 6.38
CA GLN A 42 -6.77 -5.01 7.48
C GLN A 42 -6.18 -3.64 7.21
N VAL A 43 -6.28 -2.74 8.18
CA VAL A 43 -5.76 -1.38 8.04
C VAL A 43 -4.44 -1.26 8.77
N VAL A 44 -3.39 -0.88 8.05
CA VAL A 44 -2.08 -0.61 8.63
C VAL A 44 -1.87 0.89 8.60
N LEU A 45 -1.78 1.49 9.79
CA LEU A 45 -1.52 2.93 9.93
C LEU A 45 -0.01 3.11 9.92
N TYR A 46 0.57 3.15 8.74
CA TYR A 46 2.02 3.02 8.55
C TYR A 46 2.83 4.18 9.16
N LEU A 47 2.17 5.30 9.49
CA LEU A 47 2.85 6.39 10.18
C LEU A 47 2.94 6.13 11.68
N GLN A 48 2.17 5.19 12.20
CA GLN A 48 2.14 4.83 13.61
C GLN A 48 2.75 3.45 13.88
N GLU A 49 2.70 2.57 12.88
CA GLU A 49 3.26 1.22 12.98
C GLU A 49 4.55 1.20 12.18
N GLU A 50 5.60 0.68 12.77
CA GLU A 50 6.90 0.65 12.09
C GLU A 50 6.86 -0.29 10.90
N LEU A 51 7.28 0.23 9.73
CA LEU A 51 7.58 -0.60 8.58
C LEU A 51 9.09 -0.68 8.47
N GLY A 52 9.60 -1.89 8.30
CA GLY A 52 11.03 -2.09 8.10
C GLY A 52 11.42 -1.98 6.65
N THR A 53 12.73 -2.00 6.41
CA THR A 53 13.27 -1.99 5.05
C THR A 53 12.69 -3.11 4.20
N ALA A 54 12.59 -4.32 4.79
CA ALA A 54 12.06 -5.48 4.06
C ALA A 54 10.60 -5.27 3.65
N ASP A 55 9.82 -4.57 4.48
CA ASP A 55 8.41 -4.30 4.17
C ASP A 55 8.31 -3.39 2.95
N ILE A 56 9.15 -2.36 2.88
CA ILE A 56 9.15 -1.42 1.75
C ILE A 56 9.56 -2.15 0.46
N LEU A 57 10.62 -2.98 0.54
CA LEU A 57 11.05 -3.74 -0.62
C LEU A 57 9.98 -4.70 -1.09
N ASN A 58 9.27 -5.31 -0.14
CA ASN A 58 8.21 -6.25 -0.47
C ASN A 58 7.03 -5.54 -1.17
N LEU A 59 6.68 -4.35 -0.70
CA LEU A 59 5.61 -3.57 -1.34
C LEU A 59 6.00 -3.20 -2.77
N ALA A 60 7.24 -2.78 -2.99
CA ALA A 60 7.72 -2.43 -4.31
C ALA A 60 7.65 -3.64 -5.24
N ARG A 61 8.05 -4.80 -4.75
CA ARG A 61 8.02 -6.02 -5.55
C ARG A 61 6.58 -6.40 -5.92
N ARG A 62 5.67 -6.30 -4.96
CA ARG A 62 4.26 -6.63 -5.22
C ARG A 62 3.62 -5.66 -6.21
N LEU A 63 4.05 -4.40 -6.18
CA LEU A 63 3.59 -3.38 -7.13
C LEU A 63 4.31 -3.49 -8.47
N GLN A 64 5.40 -4.26 -8.53
CA GLN A 64 6.25 -4.41 -9.72
C GLN A 64 6.84 -3.06 -10.13
N LEU A 65 7.26 -2.29 -9.14
CA LEU A 65 7.82 -0.95 -9.33
C LEU A 65 9.13 -0.83 -8.56
N PRO A 66 10.03 0.03 -9.03
CA PRO A 66 11.21 0.36 -8.22
C PRO A 66 10.79 1.16 -6.98
N VAL A 67 11.60 1.11 -5.94
CA VAL A 67 11.28 1.83 -4.71
C VAL A 67 11.11 3.32 -4.99
N ALA A 68 11.89 3.88 -5.92
CA ALA A 68 11.77 5.31 -6.26
C ALA A 68 10.37 5.70 -6.71
N ALA A 69 9.61 4.77 -7.30
CA ALA A 69 8.26 5.05 -7.76
C ALA A 69 7.25 5.15 -6.60
N LEU A 70 7.65 4.73 -5.41
CA LEU A 70 6.79 4.78 -4.22
C LEU A 70 6.94 6.09 -3.45
N LEU A 71 7.77 7.02 -3.94
CA LEU A 71 8.10 8.23 -3.20
C LEU A 71 7.15 9.38 -3.50
N ARG A 72 6.75 10.08 -2.45
CA ARG A 72 6.06 11.36 -2.59
C ARG A 72 7.11 12.46 -2.59
N ARG A 73 7.57 12.84 -3.77
CA ARG A 73 8.68 13.77 -3.92
C ARG A 73 8.30 15.20 -3.56
N GLY A 74 7.00 15.47 -3.40
CA GLY A 74 6.54 16.78 -2.94
C GLY A 74 6.64 16.99 -1.44
N GLU A 75 6.93 15.93 -0.66
CA GLU A 75 7.04 16.09 0.78
C GLU A 75 8.31 16.85 1.15
N ALA A 76 8.19 17.70 2.18
CA ALA A 76 9.32 18.50 2.65
C ALA A 76 10.50 17.62 3.05
N VAL A 77 10.21 16.48 3.70
CA VAL A 77 11.26 15.55 4.12
C VAL A 77 12.10 15.10 2.92
N PHE A 78 11.46 14.85 1.78
CA PHE A 78 12.18 14.46 0.56
C PHE A 78 12.98 15.63 0.00
N LYS A 79 12.32 16.80 -0.12
CA LYS A 79 12.94 17.96 -0.74
C LYS A 79 14.13 18.48 0.02
N GLU A 80 14.09 18.34 1.35
CA GLU A 80 15.12 18.88 2.23
C GLU A 80 16.15 17.84 2.65
N ALA A 81 16.03 16.60 2.16
CA ALA A 81 16.92 15.54 2.55
C ALA A 81 18.36 15.83 2.09
N GLU A 82 19.30 15.72 3.02
CA GLU A 82 20.71 15.94 2.74
C GLU A 82 21.45 14.64 2.44
N ASN A 83 20.91 13.52 2.96
CA ASN A 83 21.54 12.20 2.83
C ASN A 83 20.65 11.24 2.06
N LEU A 84 19.99 11.74 1.01
CA LEU A 84 19.12 10.90 0.19
C LEU A 84 19.97 9.87 -0.55
N PRO A 85 19.63 8.57 -0.43
CA PRO A 85 20.37 7.54 -1.16
C PRO A 85 20.17 7.67 -2.67
N ASP A 86 21.02 6.96 -3.43
CA ASP A 86 20.85 6.85 -4.87
C ASP A 86 19.44 6.29 -5.14
N LEU A 87 18.67 6.96 -5.96
CA LEU A 87 17.30 6.56 -6.26
C LEU A 87 17.23 5.24 -7.01
N ASN A 88 18.34 4.78 -7.56
CA ASN A 88 18.40 3.48 -8.24
C ASN A 88 18.85 2.36 -7.31
N ASP A 89 19.21 2.67 -6.07
CA ASP A 89 19.60 1.66 -5.09
C ASP A 89 18.39 1.34 -4.21
N ASP A 90 17.63 0.34 -4.61
CA ASP A 90 16.37 0.01 -3.94
C ASP A 90 16.57 -0.31 -2.46
N ALA A 91 17.61 -1.05 -2.11
CA ALA A 91 17.84 -1.43 -0.72
C ALA A 91 18.13 -0.23 0.18
N ALA A 92 19.03 0.65 -0.28
CA ALA A 92 19.38 1.85 0.48
C ALA A 92 18.19 2.80 0.55
N LEU A 93 17.46 2.95 -0.56
CA LEU A 93 16.31 3.83 -0.61
C LEU A 93 15.18 3.32 0.28
N ALA A 94 14.96 2.00 0.30
CA ALA A 94 13.94 1.41 1.16
C ALA A 94 14.27 1.65 2.64
N ALA A 95 15.53 1.57 3.02
CA ALA A 95 15.95 1.86 4.40
C ALA A 95 15.65 3.31 4.75
N TRP A 96 15.91 4.22 3.81
CA TRP A 96 15.63 5.65 4.03
C TRP A 96 14.12 5.91 4.15
N VAL A 97 13.30 5.25 3.30
CA VAL A 97 11.84 5.37 3.36
C VAL A 97 11.32 4.83 4.69
N ALA A 98 11.86 3.69 5.15
CA ALA A 98 11.45 3.12 6.43
C ALA A 98 11.70 4.10 7.58
N ALA A 99 12.77 4.88 7.50
CA ALA A 99 13.08 5.91 8.50
C ALA A 99 12.25 7.18 8.31
N ASN A 100 11.64 7.37 7.13
CA ASN A 100 10.89 8.58 6.80
C ASN A 100 9.55 8.20 6.14
N PRO A 101 8.67 7.51 6.85
CA PRO A 101 7.48 6.90 6.23
C PRO A 101 6.51 7.90 5.60
N ILE A 102 6.57 9.18 5.97
CA ILE A 102 5.69 10.19 5.38
C ILE A 102 5.90 10.31 3.86
N VAL A 103 7.07 9.91 3.33
CA VAL A 103 7.35 10.00 1.91
C VAL A 103 6.74 8.86 1.10
N LEU A 104 6.17 7.85 1.76
CA LEU A 104 5.59 6.71 1.06
C LEU A 104 4.27 7.11 0.40
N GLN A 105 4.08 6.72 -0.87
CA GLN A 105 2.80 6.91 -1.54
C GLN A 105 1.71 6.17 -0.77
N ARG A 106 0.53 6.76 -0.73
CA ARG A 106 -0.62 6.20 -0.01
C ARG A 106 -1.90 6.49 -0.75
N PRO A 107 -2.84 5.57 -0.66
CA PRO A 107 -2.73 4.29 0.02
C PRO A 107 -2.10 3.25 -0.90
N ILE A 108 -1.49 2.23 -0.29
CA ILE A 108 -1.07 1.04 -1.00
C ILE A 108 -1.98 -0.09 -0.51
N VAL A 109 -2.57 -0.82 -1.46
CA VAL A 109 -3.51 -1.88 -1.14
C VAL A 109 -2.97 -3.19 -1.69
N VAL A 110 -2.92 -4.19 -0.84
CA VAL A 110 -2.36 -5.51 -1.18
C VAL A 110 -3.43 -6.57 -1.02
N ASP A 111 -3.58 -7.43 -2.02
CA ASP A 111 -4.34 -8.66 -1.89
C ASP A 111 -3.34 -9.74 -1.47
N THR A 112 -3.37 -10.12 -0.20
CA THR A 112 -2.38 -11.04 0.33
C THR A 112 -2.57 -12.46 -0.19
N ALA A 113 -3.75 -12.80 -0.70
CA ALA A 113 -3.99 -14.13 -1.27
C ALA A 113 -3.27 -14.31 -2.60
N THR A 114 -3.26 -13.26 -3.44
CA THR A 114 -2.61 -13.34 -4.77
C THR A 114 -1.24 -12.70 -4.78
N GLY A 115 -0.97 -11.81 -3.82
CA GLY A 115 0.27 -11.04 -3.80
C GLY A 115 0.22 -9.78 -4.66
N ASN A 116 -0.90 -9.53 -5.34
CA ASN A 116 -1.04 -8.33 -6.17
C ASN A 116 -1.26 -7.09 -5.32
N ALA A 117 -0.82 -5.95 -5.83
CA ALA A 117 -0.96 -4.69 -5.11
C ALA A 117 -1.23 -3.56 -6.09
N VAL A 118 -1.84 -2.48 -5.59
CA VAL A 118 -2.03 -1.25 -6.37
C VAL A 118 -1.83 -0.06 -5.44
N ILE A 119 -1.47 1.08 -6.05
CA ILE A 119 -1.50 2.37 -5.37
C ILE A 119 -2.86 2.99 -5.68
N GLY A 120 -3.60 3.38 -4.64
CA GLY A 120 -4.95 3.95 -4.79
C GLY A 120 -4.92 5.42 -5.18
N ARG A 121 -4.28 5.75 -6.26
CA ARG A 121 -4.20 7.12 -6.79
C ARG A 121 -4.30 7.07 -8.30
N PRO A 122 -5.50 7.30 -8.87
CA PRO A 122 -6.75 7.64 -8.16
C PRO A 122 -7.29 6.48 -7.34
N PRO A 123 -8.14 6.78 -6.36
CA PRO A 123 -8.67 5.73 -5.47
C PRO A 123 -9.35 4.57 -6.20
N GLU A 124 -9.94 4.84 -7.34
CA GLU A 124 -10.64 3.82 -8.14
C GLU A 124 -9.72 2.70 -8.61
N ASN A 125 -8.40 2.92 -8.61
CA ASN A 125 -7.46 1.85 -9.00
C ASN A 125 -7.63 0.61 -8.14
N VAL A 126 -8.10 0.76 -6.89
CA VAL A 126 -8.27 -0.38 -6.00
C VAL A 126 -9.29 -1.39 -6.56
N ARG A 127 -10.18 -0.95 -7.43
CA ARG A 127 -11.19 -1.85 -8.00
C ARG A 127 -10.54 -2.99 -8.79
N GLU A 128 -9.32 -2.80 -9.29
CA GLU A 128 -8.60 -3.85 -10.02
C GLU A 128 -8.29 -5.04 -9.12
N LEU A 129 -8.12 -4.81 -7.80
CA LEU A 129 -7.89 -5.89 -6.86
C LEU A 129 -9.18 -6.55 -6.39
N LEU A 130 -10.29 -5.84 -6.46
CA LEU A 130 -11.55 -6.29 -5.85
C LEU A 130 -12.38 -7.14 -6.78
N ASN A 131 -12.01 -7.23 -8.04
CA ASN A 131 -12.75 -7.99 -9.04
C ASN A 131 -12.23 -9.40 -9.19
#